data_6cdbb6b98154986c4d2ac68f9c79824a
#
_entry.id   6cdbb6b98154986c4d2ac68f9c79824a
#
_cell.length_a   1.000
_cell.length_b   1.000
_cell.length_c   1.000
_cell.angle_alpha   90.00
_cell.angle_beta   90.00
_cell.angle_gamma   90.00
#
_symmetry.space_group_name_H-M   'P 1'
#
loop_
_entity.id
_entity.type
_entity.pdbx_description
1 polymer ?
#
loop_
_entity_poly.entity_id
_entity_poly.type
_entity_poly.pdbx_seq_one_letter_code
_entity_poly.pdbx_strand_id
1 'polypeptide(L)'
;MHENIAKVLKARLSELTGRVAEIDSELRKPLSADSEDRATDLENQEALEAIETSKMHEIHQIQEALKRISTGTYGICAQCGEDIDPKRLKALPTATRCISCAA
;
A
#
# COMPACT_ATOMS: atom_id res chain seq x y z
N MET A 1 18.76 5.13 11.75
CA MET A 1 17.86 5.25 12.88
C MET A 1 16.55 4.48 12.72
N HIS A 2 16.01 4.38 11.50
CA HIS A 2 14.77 3.64 11.21
C HIS A 2 15.02 2.40 10.35
N GLU A 3 16.14 1.72 10.56
CA GLU A 3 16.56 0.61 9.70
C GLU A 3 15.63 -0.60 9.80
N ASN A 4 15.12 -0.90 11.00
CA ASN A 4 14.20 -2.01 11.19
C ASN A 4 12.86 -1.73 10.51
N ILE A 5 12.35 -0.51 10.62
CA ILE A 5 11.12 -0.08 9.95
C ILE A 5 11.31 -0.12 8.44
N ALA A 6 12.46 0.35 7.94
CA ALA A 6 12.78 0.32 6.52
C ALA A 6 12.78 -1.12 5.97
N LYS A 7 13.35 -2.07 6.72
CA LYS A 7 13.34 -3.49 6.33
C LYS A 7 11.93 -4.05 6.26
N VAL A 8 11.09 -3.76 7.24
CA VAL A 8 9.69 -4.20 7.27
C VAL A 8 8.93 -3.61 6.08
N LEU A 9 9.11 -2.31 5.82
CA LEU A 9 8.46 -1.64 4.69
C LEU A 9 8.91 -2.20 3.34
N LYS A 10 10.20 -2.46 3.17
CA LYS A 10 10.74 -3.03 1.94
C LYS A 10 10.23 -4.45 1.70
N ALA A 11 10.13 -5.27 2.75
CA ALA A 11 9.58 -6.61 2.65
C ALA A 11 8.09 -6.56 2.26
N ARG A 12 7.32 -5.67 2.86
CA ARG A 12 5.91 -5.47 2.53
C ARG A 12 5.75 -4.95 1.10
N LEU A 13 6.60 -4.03 0.67
CA LEU A 13 6.59 -3.49 -0.69
C LEU A 13 6.83 -4.61 -1.72
N SER A 14 7.80 -5.47 -1.48
CA SER A 14 8.09 -6.60 -2.36
C SER A 14 6.91 -7.57 -2.45
N GLU A 15 6.30 -7.89 -1.32
CA GLU A 15 5.11 -8.75 -1.26
C GLU A 15 3.95 -8.15 -2.05
N LEU A 16 3.65 -6.86 -1.83
CA LEU A 16 2.57 -6.16 -2.54
C LEU A 16 2.83 -6.06 -4.04
N THR A 17 4.07 -5.78 -4.43
CA THR A 17 4.45 -5.69 -5.84
C THR A 17 4.24 -7.03 -6.54
N GLY A 18 4.60 -8.13 -5.88
CA GLY A 18 4.36 -9.48 -6.41
C GLY A 18 2.88 -9.80 -6.55
N ARG A 19 2.07 -9.41 -5.57
CA ARG A 19 0.62 -9.63 -5.61
C ARG A 19 -0.05 -8.79 -6.70
N VAL A 20 0.36 -7.55 -6.88
CA VAL A 20 -0.16 -6.69 -7.95
C VAL A 20 0.17 -7.28 -9.32
N ALA A 21 1.39 -7.81 -9.50
CA ALA A 21 1.79 -8.46 -10.75
C ALA A 21 0.92 -9.68 -11.05
N GLU A 22 0.60 -10.49 -10.04
CA GLU A 22 -0.28 -11.65 -10.18
C GLU A 22 -1.71 -11.23 -10.59
N ILE A 23 -2.26 -10.18 -9.94
CA ILE A 23 -3.58 -9.65 -10.24
C ILE A 23 -3.61 -9.09 -11.66
N ASP A 24 -2.60 -8.31 -12.04
CA ASP A 24 -2.49 -7.74 -13.37
C ASP A 24 -2.46 -8.84 -14.45
N SER A 25 -1.72 -9.91 -14.21
CA SER A 25 -1.68 -11.07 -15.09
C SER A 25 -3.06 -11.73 -15.23
N GLU A 26 -3.79 -11.86 -14.13
CA GLU A 26 -5.14 -12.42 -14.12
C GLU A 26 -6.11 -11.53 -14.90
N LEU A 27 -6.01 -10.20 -14.73
CA LEU A 27 -6.87 -9.23 -15.43
C LEU A 27 -6.63 -9.19 -16.94
N ARG A 28 -5.45 -9.63 -17.40
CA ARG A 28 -5.12 -9.67 -18.83
C ARG A 28 -5.69 -10.88 -19.54
N LYS A 29 -6.18 -11.87 -18.81
CA LYS A 29 -6.79 -13.05 -19.44
C LYS A 29 -8.08 -12.66 -20.15
N PRO A 30 -8.35 -13.24 -21.35
CA PRO A 30 -9.57 -12.93 -22.06
C PRO A 30 -10.81 -13.44 -21.32
N LEU A 31 -11.91 -12.70 -21.48
CA LEU A 31 -13.20 -13.10 -20.92
C LEU A 31 -13.73 -14.32 -21.67
N SER A 32 -14.54 -15.14 -20.97
CA SER A 32 -15.20 -16.29 -21.55
C SER A 32 -16.13 -15.89 -22.70
N ALA A 33 -16.24 -16.74 -23.73
CA ALA A 33 -17.18 -16.56 -24.83
C ALA A 33 -18.62 -16.90 -24.42
N ASP A 34 -18.80 -17.72 -23.36
CA ASP A 34 -20.10 -18.06 -22.81
C ASP A 34 -20.65 -16.89 -22.00
N SER A 35 -21.89 -16.47 -22.26
CA SER A 35 -22.47 -15.28 -21.65
C SER A 35 -22.65 -15.41 -20.13
N GLU A 36 -22.94 -16.60 -19.63
CA GLU A 36 -23.07 -16.85 -18.19
C GLU A 36 -21.71 -16.77 -17.50
N ASP A 37 -20.71 -17.47 -18.05
CA ASP A 37 -19.33 -17.45 -17.57
C ASP A 37 -18.72 -16.06 -17.70
N ARG A 38 -19.06 -15.35 -18.77
CA ARG A 38 -18.59 -13.99 -19.01
C ARG A 38 -19.09 -13.02 -17.93
N ALA A 39 -20.35 -13.16 -17.51
CA ALA A 39 -20.89 -12.33 -16.42
C ALA A 39 -20.14 -12.56 -15.10
N THR A 40 -19.84 -13.83 -14.78
CA THR A 40 -19.05 -14.19 -13.62
C THR A 40 -17.62 -13.65 -13.73
N ASP A 41 -17.01 -13.78 -14.90
CA ASP A 41 -15.66 -13.26 -15.16
C ASP A 41 -15.61 -11.74 -14.97
N LEU A 42 -16.63 -11.01 -15.42
CA LEU A 42 -16.71 -9.56 -15.21
C LEU A 42 -16.82 -9.17 -13.74
N GLU A 43 -17.62 -9.89 -12.96
CA GLU A 43 -17.73 -9.69 -11.52
C GLU A 43 -16.37 -9.92 -10.82
N ASN A 44 -15.69 -11.01 -11.19
CA ASN A 44 -14.37 -11.32 -10.66
C ASN A 44 -13.35 -10.26 -11.06
N GLN A 45 -13.43 -9.76 -12.28
CA GLN A 45 -12.54 -8.70 -12.78
C GLN A 45 -12.72 -7.41 -11.97
N GLU A 46 -13.95 -7.00 -11.69
CA GLU A 46 -14.25 -5.83 -10.87
C GLU A 46 -13.68 -5.98 -9.45
N ALA A 47 -13.84 -7.16 -8.85
CA ALA A 47 -13.30 -7.45 -7.53
C ALA A 47 -11.77 -7.38 -7.52
N LEU A 48 -11.11 -7.95 -8.53
CA LEU A 48 -9.66 -7.92 -8.67
C LEU A 48 -9.13 -6.49 -8.90
N GLU A 49 -9.83 -5.69 -9.69
CA GLU A 49 -9.47 -4.28 -9.91
C GLU A 49 -9.54 -3.48 -8.62
N ALA A 50 -10.56 -3.70 -7.80
CA ALA A 50 -10.69 -3.04 -6.51
C ALA A 50 -9.54 -3.42 -5.56
N ILE A 51 -9.16 -4.70 -5.52
CA ILE A 51 -8.04 -5.19 -4.72
C ILE A 51 -6.72 -4.58 -5.23
N GLU A 52 -6.52 -4.55 -6.54
CA GLU A 52 -5.33 -3.96 -7.16
C GLU A 52 -5.20 -2.49 -6.79
N THR A 53 -6.27 -1.72 -6.88
CA THR A 53 -6.29 -0.30 -6.53
C THR A 53 -5.89 -0.10 -5.07
N SER A 54 -6.44 -0.90 -4.16
CA SER A 54 -6.12 -0.84 -2.74
C SER A 54 -4.64 -1.14 -2.48
N LYS A 55 -4.11 -2.17 -3.13
CA LYS A 55 -2.69 -2.55 -2.98
C LYS A 55 -1.75 -1.51 -3.58
N MET A 56 -2.11 -0.92 -4.71
CA MET A 56 -1.33 0.17 -5.32
C MET A 56 -1.27 1.39 -4.41
N HIS A 57 -2.38 1.71 -3.73
CA HIS A 57 -2.42 2.79 -2.75
C HIS A 57 -1.45 2.52 -1.59
N GLU A 58 -1.46 1.31 -1.06
CA GLU A 58 -0.54 0.91 0.02
C GLU A 58 0.93 0.96 -0.44
N ILE A 59 1.21 0.48 -1.66
CA ILE A 59 2.56 0.56 -2.28
C ILE A 59 3.02 2.02 -2.29
N HIS A 60 2.17 2.93 -2.72
CA HIS A 60 2.49 4.35 -2.79
C HIS A 60 2.81 4.93 -1.41
N GLN A 61 2.01 4.58 -0.41
CA GLN A 61 2.24 5.00 0.98
C GLN A 61 3.58 4.48 1.51
N ILE A 62 3.93 3.23 1.20
CA ILE A 62 5.20 2.63 1.62
C ILE A 62 6.37 3.33 0.94
N GLN A 63 6.28 3.61 -0.35
CA GLN A 63 7.32 4.33 -1.09
C GLN A 63 7.55 5.72 -0.51
N GLU A 64 6.49 6.44 -0.16
CA GLU A 64 6.58 7.74 0.49
C GLU A 64 7.23 7.64 1.89
N ALA A 65 6.89 6.61 2.65
CA ALA A 65 7.51 6.38 3.96
C ALA A 65 9.01 6.10 3.83
N LEU A 66 9.40 5.27 2.88
CA LEU A 66 10.82 4.97 2.61
C LEU A 66 11.57 6.22 2.16
N LYS A 67 10.95 7.06 1.36
CA LYS A 67 11.52 8.34 0.95
C LYS A 67 11.79 9.24 2.15
N ARG A 68 10.84 9.32 3.09
CA ARG A 68 11.01 10.11 4.31
C ARG A 68 12.13 9.59 5.18
N ILE A 69 12.29 8.28 5.28
CA ILE A 69 13.41 7.68 6.02
C ILE A 69 14.74 8.15 5.38
N SER A 70 14.82 8.13 4.06
CA SER A 70 16.03 8.52 3.36
C SER A 70 16.33 10.03 3.44
N THR A 71 15.31 10.88 3.55
CA THR A 71 15.48 12.33 3.67
C THR A 71 15.53 12.84 5.11
N GLY A 72 15.37 11.95 6.10
CA GLY A 72 15.43 12.33 7.50
C GLY A 72 14.15 12.97 8.06
N THR A 73 13.04 12.86 7.36
CA THR A 73 11.76 13.45 7.78
C THR A 73 10.77 12.42 8.30
N TYR A 74 11.15 11.16 8.33
CA TYR A 74 10.29 10.08 8.85
C TYR A 74 10.01 10.28 10.33
N GLY A 75 8.77 10.04 10.74
CA GLY A 75 8.36 10.17 12.14
C GLY A 75 8.02 11.58 12.58
N ILE A 76 8.05 12.53 11.66
CA ILE A 76 7.67 13.93 11.93
C ILE A 76 6.31 14.17 11.29
N CYS A 77 5.36 14.70 12.09
CA CYS A 77 4.02 15.01 11.60
C CYS A 77 4.10 16.02 10.45
N ALA A 78 3.52 15.69 9.31
CA ALA A 78 3.53 16.53 8.12
C ALA A 78 2.73 17.82 8.31
N GLN A 79 1.82 17.84 9.28
CA GLN A 79 0.95 18.98 9.52
C GLN A 79 1.45 19.92 10.61
N CYS A 80 1.86 19.39 11.78
CA CYS A 80 2.25 20.22 12.93
C CYS A 80 3.76 20.25 13.19
N GLY A 81 4.53 19.39 12.56
CA GLY A 81 5.98 19.33 12.73
C GLY A 81 6.45 18.65 14.02
N GLU A 82 5.53 18.16 14.85
CA GLU A 82 5.87 17.43 16.05
C GLU A 82 6.20 15.97 15.77
N ASP A 83 6.93 15.33 16.67
CA ASP A 83 7.24 13.92 16.53
C ASP A 83 5.98 13.08 16.64
N ILE A 84 5.88 12.06 15.76
CA ILE A 84 4.82 11.06 15.84
C ILE A 84 5.25 10.03 16.91
N ASP A 85 4.30 9.64 17.78
CA ASP A 85 4.57 8.64 18.82
C ASP A 85 5.16 7.38 18.21
N PRO A 86 6.31 6.88 18.70
CA PRO A 86 6.91 5.64 18.22
C PRO A 86 5.97 4.43 18.24
N LYS A 87 5.06 4.37 19.19
CA LYS A 87 4.05 3.31 19.25
C LYS A 87 3.09 3.37 18.06
N ARG A 88 2.72 4.59 17.66
CA ARG A 88 1.89 4.80 16.48
C ARG A 88 2.63 4.38 15.20
N LEU A 89 3.91 4.72 15.08
CA LEU A 89 4.73 4.32 13.95
C LEU A 89 4.94 2.81 13.88
N LYS A 90 5.04 2.15 15.02
CA LYS A 90 5.17 0.70 15.09
C LYS A 90 3.89 0.02 14.60
N ALA A 91 2.73 0.57 14.99
CA ALA A 91 1.43 0.05 14.56
C ALA A 91 1.09 0.43 13.12
N LEU A 92 1.50 1.62 12.70
CA LEU A 92 1.22 2.16 11.37
C LEU A 92 2.47 2.82 10.81
N PRO A 93 3.40 2.03 10.22
CA PRO A 93 4.68 2.56 9.74
C PRO A 93 4.57 3.60 8.63
N THR A 94 3.43 3.69 7.94
CA THR A 94 3.19 4.69 6.89
C THR A 94 2.52 5.95 7.40
N ALA A 95 2.33 6.10 8.71
CA ALA A 95 1.70 7.28 9.30
C ALA A 95 2.50 8.54 8.96
N THR A 96 1.80 9.58 8.51
CA THR A 96 2.39 10.87 8.14
C THR A 96 1.99 11.98 9.11
N ARG A 97 1.03 11.72 9.98
CA ARG A 97 0.49 12.68 10.93
C ARG A 97 0.42 12.08 12.32
N CYS A 98 0.60 12.93 13.34
CA CYS A 98 0.39 12.52 14.71
C CYS A 98 -1.10 12.28 14.96
N ILE A 99 -1.42 11.65 16.10
CA ILE A 99 -2.80 11.28 16.42
C ILE A 99 -3.72 12.51 16.50
N SER A 100 -3.19 13.65 16.94
CA SER A 100 -3.95 14.90 17.03
C SER A 100 -4.30 15.48 15.67
N CYS A 101 -3.45 15.30 14.66
CA CYS A 101 -3.66 15.82 13.31
C CYS A 101 -4.37 14.84 12.39
N ALA A 102 -4.37 13.56 12.72
CA ALA A 102 -4.99 12.51 11.92
C ALA A 102 -6.50 12.42 12.08
N ALA A 103 -7.03 13.07 13.11
CA ALA A 103 -8.47 13.06 13.39
C ALA A 103 -9.27 13.88 12.38
#